data_281ba4f39f92c5c16d626977879e7e04
#
_entry.id   281ba4f39f92c5c16d626977879e7e04
#
_cell.length_a   1.000
_cell.length_b   1.000
_cell.length_c   1.000
_cell.angle_alpha   90.00
_cell.angle_beta   90.00
_cell.angle_gamma   90.00
#
_symmetry.space_group_name_H-M   'P 1'
#
loop_
_entity.id
_entity.type
_entity.pdbx_description
1 polymer ?
#
loop_
_entity_poly.entity_id
_entity_poly.type
_entity_poly.pdbx_seq_one_letter_code
_entity_poly.pdbx_strand_id
1 'polypeptide(L)'
;MKLKRIGVWICLFAVGMLLQPREDISAKTVIEPTQASGTAVEENEMCIIDYSHADLGYVMIKYKQSFSKTIKVQVFAGKTTDSYKYNIKPGRYEVIPLTEGNTTYKITVNTQTEGNTYLVVMSKTIQVKLKNQFVPYIRPNQYVNYNKKTKVVKKAARITKKSKTELAKVKKVYKYVISKYKYDRKLAKTVKNDYLPNLDQIYKKKKGICFDYAAVM
;
A
#
# COMPACT_ATOMS: atom_id res chain seq x y z
N MET A 1 -49.03 45.47 20.72
CA MET A 1 -47.68 46.04 20.73
C MET A 1 -46.73 45.08 21.49
N LYS A 2 -45.88 44.34 20.78
CA LYS A 2 -44.61 43.71 21.20
C LYS A 2 -44.23 42.57 20.25
N LEU A 3 -43.90 42.93 19.05
CA LEU A 3 -43.05 42.13 18.19
C LEU A 3 -41.67 42.81 18.19
N LYS A 4 -40.65 42.14 18.69
CA LYS A 4 -39.23 42.40 18.42
C LYS A 4 -38.42 41.64 19.47
N ARG A 5 -37.91 40.47 19.12
CA ARG A 5 -36.71 39.85 19.75
C ARG A 5 -36.45 38.38 19.29
N ILE A 6 -36.81 38.00 18.08
CA ILE A 6 -36.51 36.64 17.56
C ILE A 6 -35.44 36.65 16.44
N GLY A 7 -34.96 37.84 15.99
CA GLY A 7 -34.09 37.94 14.82
C GLY A 7 -32.57 37.83 15.05
N VAL A 8 -32.07 37.75 16.30
CA VAL A 8 -30.62 37.86 16.55
C VAL A 8 -29.92 36.55 16.84
N TRP A 9 -30.69 35.48 17.18
CA TRP A 9 -30.10 34.20 17.55
C TRP A 9 -29.84 33.25 16.38
N ILE A 10 -30.37 33.49 15.20
CA ILE A 10 -30.20 32.63 14.01
C ILE A 10 -28.90 32.95 13.24
N CYS A 11 -28.37 34.17 13.35
CA CYS A 11 -27.12 34.56 12.65
C CYS A 11 -25.85 34.10 13.37
N LEU A 12 -25.89 33.76 14.66
CA LEU A 12 -24.69 33.28 15.40
C LEU A 12 -24.41 31.79 15.21
N PHE A 13 -25.39 31.00 14.79
CA PHE A 13 -25.18 29.57 14.51
C PHE A 13 -24.60 29.30 13.10
N ALA A 14 -24.78 30.23 12.15
CA ALA A 14 -24.28 30.06 10.79
C ALA A 14 -22.78 30.44 10.63
N VAL A 15 -22.20 31.21 11.56
CA VAL A 15 -20.80 31.61 11.54
C VAL A 15 -19.89 30.57 12.20
N GLY A 16 -20.43 29.75 13.12
CA GLY A 16 -19.69 28.69 13.79
C GLY A 16 -19.34 27.47 12.93
N MET A 17 -20.00 27.27 11.77
CA MET A 17 -19.73 26.15 10.86
C MET A 17 -18.64 26.43 9.81
N LEU A 18 -18.09 27.63 9.75
CA LEU A 18 -17.05 28.01 8.79
C LEU A 18 -15.62 28.02 9.37
N LEU A 19 -15.49 27.70 10.66
CA LEU A 19 -14.18 27.65 11.35
C LEU A 19 -13.84 26.24 11.86
N GLN A 20 -14.16 25.21 11.09
CA GLN A 20 -13.42 23.97 11.27
C GLN A 20 -11.99 24.21 10.77
N PRO A 21 -10.96 23.99 11.60
CA PRO A 21 -9.60 24.03 11.09
C PRO A 21 -9.54 23.01 9.96
N ARG A 22 -9.37 23.47 8.73
CA ARG A 22 -8.84 22.63 7.67
C ARG A 22 -7.49 22.18 8.21
N GLU A 23 -7.42 20.92 8.62
CA GLU A 23 -6.11 20.29 8.76
C GLU A 23 -5.44 20.47 7.40
N ASP A 24 -4.52 21.41 7.33
CA ASP A 24 -3.55 21.49 6.25
C ASP A 24 -2.74 20.20 6.31
N ILE A 25 -3.26 19.16 5.67
CA ILE A 25 -2.49 17.99 5.27
C ILE A 25 -1.53 18.51 4.18
N SER A 26 -0.60 19.36 4.62
CA SER A 26 0.62 19.63 3.87
C SER A 26 1.37 18.31 3.82
N ALA A 27 1.00 17.46 2.87
CA ALA A 27 1.70 16.24 2.59
C ALA A 27 3.09 16.62 2.10
N LYS A 28 3.98 16.87 3.05
CA LYS A 28 5.40 16.63 2.85
C LYS A 28 5.44 15.22 2.27
N THR A 29 6.02 15.03 1.08
CA THR A 29 6.21 13.70 0.48
C THR A 29 7.18 12.92 1.38
N VAL A 30 6.68 12.47 2.51
CA VAL A 30 7.40 11.64 3.46
C VAL A 30 7.16 10.22 3.02
N ILE A 31 8.10 9.70 2.24
CA ILE A 31 8.18 8.27 2.02
C ILE A 31 8.68 7.68 3.33
N GLU A 32 7.77 7.21 4.14
CA GLU A 32 8.11 6.46 5.34
C GLU A 32 8.60 5.08 4.93
N PRO A 33 9.84 4.71 5.28
CA PRO A 33 10.34 3.38 4.96
C PRO A 33 9.54 2.31 5.74
N THR A 34 9.38 1.15 5.15
CA THR A 34 8.94 -0.04 5.86
C THR A 34 10.15 -0.74 6.46
N GLN A 35 10.02 -1.21 7.69
CA GLN A 35 11.09 -1.90 8.42
C GLN A 35 10.55 -3.01 9.31
N ALA A 36 11.36 -4.03 9.53
CA ALA A 36 11.11 -5.07 10.52
C ALA A 36 11.76 -4.62 11.83
N SER A 37 10.97 -4.26 12.83
CA SER A 37 11.48 -3.73 14.11
C SER A 37 11.80 -4.82 15.15
N GLY A 38 11.25 -6.02 14.97
CA GLY A 38 11.46 -7.13 15.89
C GLY A 38 10.78 -7.02 17.26
N THR A 39 9.86 -6.03 17.44
CA THR A 39 9.18 -5.81 18.73
C THR A 39 7.96 -6.69 18.92
N ALA A 40 7.35 -7.15 17.82
CA ALA A 40 6.24 -8.09 17.82
C ALA A 40 6.45 -9.08 16.67
N VAL A 41 6.87 -10.29 16.99
CA VAL A 41 7.37 -11.28 16.04
C VAL A 41 6.79 -12.66 16.35
N GLU A 42 6.47 -13.41 15.30
CA GLU A 42 6.34 -14.86 15.34
C GLU A 42 7.47 -15.44 14.52
N GLU A 43 8.24 -16.35 15.10
CA GLU A 43 9.44 -16.91 14.48
C GLU A 43 9.56 -18.40 14.72
N ASN A 44 10.02 -19.12 13.70
CA ASN A 44 10.49 -20.50 13.79
C ASN A 44 11.80 -20.66 13.01
N GLU A 45 12.30 -21.88 12.87
CA GLU A 45 13.55 -22.16 12.13
C GLU A 45 13.51 -21.71 10.66
N MET A 46 12.33 -21.70 10.03
CA MET A 46 12.16 -21.40 8.60
C MET A 46 11.74 -19.96 8.31
N CYS A 47 10.92 -19.35 9.18
CA CYS A 47 10.24 -18.11 8.88
C CYS A 47 10.27 -17.11 10.03
N ILE A 48 10.09 -15.81 9.66
CA ILE A 48 9.81 -14.71 10.57
C ILE A 48 8.57 -13.98 10.02
N ILE A 49 7.57 -13.75 10.87
CA ILE A 49 6.47 -12.83 10.64
C ILE A 49 6.63 -11.70 11.67
N ASP A 50 7.14 -10.56 11.24
CA ASP A 50 7.23 -9.34 12.05
C ASP A 50 5.98 -8.50 11.84
N TYR A 51 5.14 -8.39 12.87
CA TYR A 51 3.91 -7.60 12.87
C TYR A 51 3.99 -6.36 13.77
N SER A 52 5.21 -5.92 14.06
CA SER A 52 5.50 -4.74 14.89
C SER A 52 4.82 -3.46 14.40
N HIS A 53 4.55 -3.39 13.11
CA HIS A 53 3.94 -2.23 12.44
C HIS A 53 2.57 -2.53 11.83
N ALA A 54 1.83 -3.47 12.41
CA ALA A 54 0.48 -3.79 11.95
C ALA A 54 -0.48 -2.58 12.06
N ASP A 55 -0.28 -1.69 13.03
CA ASP A 55 -0.99 -0.42 13.18
C ASP A 55 -0.70 0.58 12.04
N LEU A 56 0.43 0.42 11.34
CA LEU A 56 0.80 1.15 10.12
C LEU A 56 0.35 0.45 8.84
N GLY A 57 -0.43 -0.65 8.97
CA GLY A 57 -1.06 -1.34 7.86
C GLY A 57 -0.15 -2.29 7.08
N TYR A 58 0.89 -2.83 7.69
CA TYR A 58 1.74 -3.84 7.06
C TYR A 58 2.38 -4.80 8.07
N VAL A 59 2.79 -5.94 7.56
CA VAL A 59 3.70 -6.88 8.23
C VAL A 59 4.91 -7.14 7.35
N MET A 60 6.02 -7.56 7.95
CA MET A 60 7.25 -7.94 7.24
C MET A 60 7.47 -9.43 7.40
N ILE A 61 7.66 -10.13 6.28
CA ILE A 61 7.84 -11.58 6.28
C ILE A 61 9.17 -11.95 5.65
N LYS A 62 9.91 -12.82 6.33
CA LYS A 62 11.17 -13.36 5.82
C LYS A 62 11.14 -14.89 5.90
N TYR A 63 11.42 -15.54 4.79
CA TYR A 63 11.79 -16.95 4.77
C TYR A 63 13.31 -17.05 4.90
N LYS A 64 13.80 -17.75 5.91
CA LYS A 64 15.22 -17.69 6.33
C LYS A 64 16.14 -18.55 5.50
N GLN A 65 15.66 -19.71 5.08
CA GLN A 65 16.44 -20.74 4.39
C GLN A 65 16.42 -20.56 2.87
N SER A 66 17.37 -21.13 2.17
CA SER A 66 17.31 -21.23 0.72
C SER A 66 16.18 -22.18 0.30
N PHE A 67 15.41 -21.79 -0.71
CA PHE A 67 14.31 -22.59 -1.22
C PHE A 67 14.13 -22.34 -2.72
N SER A 68 14.10 -23.40 -3.52
CA SER A 68 14.08 -23.33 -4.98
C SER A 68 12.67 -23.25 -5.57
N LYS A 69 11.65 -23.71 -4.83
CA LYS A 69 10.25 -23.66 -5.27
C LYS A 69 9.56 -22.40 -4.74
N THR A 70 8.28 -22.26 -5.00
CA THR A 70 7.48 -21.09 -4.59
C THR A 70 7.26 -21.06 -3.09
N ILE A 71 7.49 -19.88 -2.49
CA ILE A 71 7.06 -19.56 -1.13
C ILE A 71 5.90 -18.58 -1.25
N LYS A 72 4.73 -18.98 -0.72
CA LYS A 72 3.49 -18.23 -0.82
C LYS A 72 3.04 -17.74 0.55
N VAL A 73 2.80 -16.45 0.67
CA VAL A 73 2.13 -15.87 1.83
C VAL A 73 0.65 -15.71 1.47
N GLN A 74 -0.24 -16.13 2.38
CA GLN A 74 -1.66 -15.87 2.27
C GLN A 74 -2.12 -15.03 3.46
N VAL A 75 -2.93 -14.02 3.18
CA VAL A 75 -3.50 -13.11 4.18
C VAL A 75 -5.02 -13.20 4.09
N PHE A 76 -5.64 -13.69 5.15
CA PHE A 76 -7.09 -13.75 5.31
C PHE A 76 -7.51 -12.62 6.24
N ALA A 77 -8.58 -11.91 5.94
CA ALA A 77 -9.08 -10.80 6.74
C ALA A 77 -10.51 -11.05 7.21
N GLY A 78 -10.77 -10.88 8.50
CA GLY A 78 -12.09 -11.11 9.08
C GLY A 78 -12.53 -12.58 9.01
N LYS A 79 -13.78 -12.79 8.61
CA LYS A 79 -14.40 -14.14 8.50
C LYS A 79 -14.35 -14.70 7.08
N THR A 80 -13.68 -14.04 6.14
CA THR A 80 -13.61 -14.54 4.75
C THR A 80 -12.72 -15.75 4.60
N THR A 81 -13.07 -16.64 3.68
CA THR A 81 -12.23 -17.74 3.23
C THR A 81 -11.29 -17.33 2.10
N ASP A 82 -11.56 -16.20 1.46
CA ASP A 82 -10.70 -15.66 0.42
C ASP A 82 -9.44 -15.06 0.99
N SER A 83 -8.34 -15.18 0.27
CA SER A 83 -7.04 -14.70 0.72
C SER A 83 -6.33 -13.89 -0.35
N TYR A 84 -5.65 -12.83 0.09
CA TYR A 84 -4.61 -12.20 -0.71
C TYR A 84 -3.38 -13.09 -0.74
N LYS A 85 -2.79 -13.25 -1.92
CA LYS A 85 -1.67 -14.18 -2.16
C LYS A 85 -0.46 -13.41 -2.65
N TYR A 86 0.68 -13.65 -1.99
CA TYR A 86 1.95 -13.02 -2.31
C TYR A 86 3.02 -14.09 -2.46
N ASN A 87 3.79 -14.06 -3.55
CA ASN A 87 4.97 -14.90 -3.67
C ASN A 87 6.16 -14.11 -3.11
N ILE A 88 6.90 -14.70 -2.19
CA ILE A 88 8.07 -14.09 -1.58
C ILE A 88 9.35 -14.82 -1.98
N LYS A 89 10.48 -14.12 -1.87
CA LYS A 89 11.80 -14.70 -2.11
C LYS A 89 12.52 -14.98 -0.79
N PRO A 90 13.27 -16.08 -0.68
CA PRO A 90 14.02 -16.39 0.53
C PRO A 90 15.12 -15.35 0.81
N GLY A 91 15.56 -15.28 2.07
CA GLY A 91 16.71 -14.50 2.53
C GLY A 91 16.44 -13.02 2.80
N ARG A 92 15.29 -12.47 2.41
CA ARG A 92 14.95 -11.06 2.61
C ARG A 92 13.55 -10.85 3.18
N TYR A 93 13.36 -9.72 3.82
CA TYR A 93 12.03 -9.30 4.23
C TYR A 93 11.21 -8.80 3.02
N GLU A 94 9.96 -9.21 2.95
CA GLU A 94 8.95 -8.70 2.03
C GLU A 94 7.84 -8.00 2.81
N VAL A 95 7.37 -6.88 2.27
CA VAL A 95 6.28 -6.09 2.87
C VAL A 95 4.94 -6.63 2.38
N ILE A 96 4.11 -7.02 3.31
CA ILE A 96 2.75 -7.50 3.03
C ILE A 96 1.75 -6.49 3.61
N PRO A 97 0.97 -5.78 2.79
CA PRO A 97 0.02 -4.79 3.24
C PRO A 97 -1.24 -5.43 3.84
N LEU A 98 -1.83 -4.75 4.83
CA LEU A 98 -3.06 -5.13 5.53
C LEU A 98 -4.19 -4.16 5.12
N THR A 99 -4.87 -4.44 4.02
CA THR A 99 -5.75 -3.49 3.32
C THR A 99 -7.22 -3.54 3.73
N GLU A 100 -7.63 -4.50 4.56
CA GLU A 100 -9.03 -4.70 4.94
C GLU A 100 -9.42 -3.96 6.25
N GLY A 101 -8.64 -2.93 6.63
CA GLY A 101 -8.96 -2.08 7.76
C GLY A 101 -8.78 -2.73 9.12
N ASN A 102 -9.58 -2.28 10.10
CA ASN A 102 -9.53 -2.76 11.47
C ASN A 102 -10.24 -4.10 11.59
N THR A 103 -9.49 -5.19 11.60
CA THR A 103 -10.05 -6.54 11.71
C THR A 103 -8.99 -7.53 12.19
N THR A 104 -9.39 -8.79 12.33
CA THR A 104 -8.47 -9.90 12.57
C THR A 104 -7.88 -10.36 11.24
N TYR A 105 -6.56 -10.50 11.19
CA TYR A 105 -5.84 -11.04 10.05
C TYR A 105 -5.18 -12.37 10.43
N LYS A 106 -5.41 -13.41 9.62
CA LYS A 106 -4.66 -14.65 9.67
C LYS A 106 -3.65 -14.65 8.51
N ILE A 107 -2.39 -14.78 8.84
CA ILE A 107 -1.27 -14.77 7.91
C ILE A 107 -0.65 -16.14 7.92
N THR A 108 -0.50 -16.77 6.75
CA THR A 108 0.18 -18.05 6.61
C THR A 108 1.35 -17.96 5.65
N VAL A 109 2.45 -18.60 5.98
CA VAL A 109 3.59 -18.81 5.09
C VAL A 109 3.56 -20.27 4.64
N ASN A 110 3.59 -20.47 3.33
CA ASN A 110 3.40 -21.77 2.72
C ASN A 110 4.54 -22.06 1.74
N THR A 111 5.07 -23.27 1.76
CA THR A 111 6.09 -23.73 0.82
C THR A 111 5.48 -24.71 -0.18
N GLN A 112 5.78 -24.54 -1.46
CA GLN A 112 5.34 -25.45 -2.50
C GLN A 112 6.03 -26.81 -2.34
N THR A 113 5.25 -27.86 -2.31
CA THR A 113 5.75 -29.25 -2.26
C THR A 113 5.82 -29.83 -3.67
N GLU A 114 4.68 -30.14 -4.27
CA GLU A 114 4.59 -30.71 -5.60
C GLU A 114 3.40 -30.12 -6.37
N GLY A 115 3.59 -29.83 -7.64
CA GLY A 115 2.56 -29.22 -8.49
C GLY A 115 2.01 -27.94 -7.85
N ASN A 116 0.71 -27.91 -7.56
CA ASN A 116 0.02 -26.81 -6.89
C ASN A 116 -0.24 -27.05 -5.39
N THR A 117 0.42 -28.04 -4.80
CA THR A 117 0.28 -28.37 -3.38
C THR A 117 1.25 -27.54 -2.54
N TYR A 118 0.77 -27.09 -1.38
CA TYR A 118 1.54 -26.24 -0.46
C TYR A 118 1.40 -26.75 0.95
N LEU A 119 2.52 -26.74 1.69
CA LEU A 119 2.58 -27.03 3.12
C LEU A 119 2.61 -25.70 3.87
N VAL A 120 1.75 -25.54 4.88
CA VAL A 120 1.80 -24.42 5.81
C VAL A 120 2.99 -24.62 6.76
N VAL A 121 3.96 -23.73 6.70
CA VAL A 121 5.18 -23.79 7.55
C VAL A 121 5.11 -22.81 8.72
N MET A 122 4.24 -21.82 8.64
CA MET A 122 3.95 -20.89 9.73
C MET A 122 2.57 -20.26 9.58
N SER A 123 1.91 -19.99 10.70
CA SER A 123 0.65 -19.27 10.76
C SER A 123 0.59 -18.36 11.97
N LYS A 124 0.17 -17.09 11.77
CA LYS A 124 -0.06 -16.12 12.83
C LYS A 124 -1.40 -15.42 12.63
N THR A 125 -2.16 -15.32 13.70
CA THR A 125 -3.37 -14.49 13.74
C THR A 125 -3.11 -13.26 14.60
N ILE A 126 -3.44 -12.08 14.06
CA ILE A 126 -3.27 -10.79 14.74
C ILE A 126 -4.55 -9.97 14.67
N GLN A 127 -4.84 -9.23 15.74
CA GLN A 127 -5.89 -8.22 15.73
C GLN A 127 -5.26 -6.89 15.32
N VAL A 128 -5.78 -6.26 14.27
CA VAL A 128 -5.23 -5.00 13.73
C VAL A 128 -6.17 -3.85 14.05
N LYS A 129 -5.56 -2.76 14.56
CA LYS A 129 -6.18 -1.45 14.71
C LYS A 129 -5.27 -0.43 14.04
N LEU A 130 -5.65 0.05 12.88
CA LEU A 130 -4.86 0.99 12.09
C LEU A 130 -4.84 2.38 12.75
N LYS A 131 -3.70 3.08 12.65
CA LYS A 131 -3.59 4.50 13.05
C LYS A 131 -4.57 5.39 12.29
N ASN A 132 -4.77 5.11 11.00
CA ASN A 132 -5.84 5.65 10.17
C ASN A 132 -6.06 4.73 8.96
N GLN A 133 -7.19 4.88 8.27
CA GLN A 133 -7.59 4.02 7.16
C GLN A 133 -6.67 4.07 5.93
N PHE A 134 -5.79 5.08 5.81
CA PHE A 134 -4.94 5.27 4.63
C PHE A 134 -3.54 4.66 4.76
N VAL A 135 -3.10 4.32 5.99
CA VAL A 135 -1.73 3.85 6.23
C VAL A 135 -1.30 2.63 5.40
N PRO A 136 -2.18 1.65 5.06
CA PRO A 136 -1.78 0.52 4.23
C PRO A 136 -1.45 0.90 2.78
N TYR A 137 -1.98 2.04 2.29
CA TYR A 137 -1.90 2.45 0.88
C TYR A 137 -0.80 3.46 0.59
N ILE A 138 -0.16 4.02 1.61
CA ILE A 138 0.85 5.07 1.47
C ILE A 138 2.29 4.57 1.67
N ARG A 139 2.47 3.26 1.78
CA ARG A 139 3.78 2.63 1.98
C ARG A 139 4.17 1.74 0.82
N PRO A 140 5.48 1.61 0.52
CA PRO A 140 5.95 0.69 -0.49
C PRO A 140 5.66 -0.75 -0.08
N ASN A 141 5.31 -1.57 -1.08
CA ASN A 141 5.14 -3.01 -0.96
C ASN A 141 5.63 -3.69 -2.24
N GLN A 142 5.53 -5.01 -2.37
CA GLN A 142 6.06 -5.68 -3.55
C GLN A 142 5.39 -5.28 -4.87
N TYR A 143 4.13 -4.83 -4.85
CA TYR A 143 3.41 -4.40 -6.05
C TYR A 143 3.72 -2.96 -6.45
N VAL A 144 3.98 -2.11 -5.47
CA VAL A 144 4.34 -0.70 -5.66
C VAL A 144 5.60 -0.42 -4.85
N ASN A 145 6.72 -0.96 -5.33
CA ASN A 145 8.00 -0.85 -4.64
C ASN A 145 8.72 0.45 -5.03
N TYR A 146 8.77 1.41 -4.09
CA TYR A 146 9.38 2.70 -4.32
C TYR A 146 10.16 3.19 -3.10
N ASN A 147 11.09 4.12 -3.36
CA ASN A 147 11.83 4.87 -2.36
C ASN A 147 12.20 6.27 -2.90
N LYS A 148 12.88 7.07 -2.11
CA LYS A 148 13.28 8.44 -2.49
C LYS A 148 14.15 8.50 -3.76
N LYS A 149 14.83 7.40 -4.14
CA LYS A 149 15.68 7.33 -5.33
C LYS A 149 14.90 6.93 -6.59
N THR A 150 13.70 6.34 -6.46
CA THR A 150 12.86 5.87 -7.57
C THR A 150 12.52 7.01 -8.55
N LYS A 151 12.72 6.78 -9.83
CA LYS A 151 12.60 7.82 -10.88
C LYS A 151 11.20 8.41 -11.00
N VAL A 152 10.14 7.59 -10.83
CA VAL A 152 8.76 8.09 -10.86
C VAL A 152 8.49 9.02 -9.69
N VAL A 153 9.00 8.73 -8.49
CA VAL A 153 8.87 9.58 -7.30
C VAL A 153 9.55 10.94 -7.53
N LYS A 154 10.79 10.94 -8.02
CA LYS A 154 11.49 12.19 -8.38
C LYS A 154 10.75 12.98 -9.46
N LYS A 155 10.17 12.30 -10.44
CA LYS A 155 9.36 12.95 -11.48
C LYS A 155 8.08 13.55 -10.91
N ALA A 156 7.35 12.81 -10.08
CA ALA A 156 6.14 13.30 -9.41
C ALA A 156 6.44 14.56 -8.59
N ALA A 157 7.47 14.53 -7.73
CA ALA A 157 7.90 15.68 -6.95
C ALA A 157 8.18 16.92 -7.83
N ARG A 158 8.86 16.74 -8.97
CA ARG A 158 9.19 17.84 -9.89
C ARG A 158 7.95 18.45 -10.55
N ILE A 159 7.02 17.63 -11.06
CA ILE A 159 5.85 18.15 -11.78
C ILE A 159 4.79 18.74 -10.85
N THR A 160 4.80 18.32 -9.57
CA THR A 160 3.82 18.80 -8.57
C THR A 160 4.33 19.96 -7.72
N LYS A 161 5.63 20.33 -7.81
CA LYS A 161 6.29 21.33 -6.96
C LYS A 161 5.50 22.63 -6.77
N LYS A 162 4.84 23.13 -7.85
CA LYS A 162 4.05 24.37 -7.82
C LYS A 162 2.56 24.13 -7.59
N SER A 163 2.12 22.94 -7.23
CA SER A 163 0.71 22.66 -6.98
C SER A 163 0.33 23.03 -5.55
N LYS A 164 -0.74 23.85 -5.43
CA LYS A 164 -1.21 24.36 -4.13
C LYS A 164 -2.16 23.40 -3.41
N THR A 165 -2.76 22.44 -4.11
CA THR A 165 -3.71 21.48 -3.53
C THR A 165 -3.37 20.05 -3.90
N GLU A 166 -3.79 19.08 -3.09
CA GLU A 166 -3.58 17.66 -3.37
C GLU A 166 -4.28 17.23 -4.67
N LEU A 167 -5.49 17.72 -4.93
CA LEU A 167 -6.19 17.45 -6.18
C LEU A 167 -5.41 17.96 -7.40
N ALA A 168 -4.76 19.12 -7.30
CA ALA A 168 -3.91 19.64 -8.38
C ALA A 168 -2.66 18.77 -8.59
N LYS A 169 -2.08 18.20 -7.53
CA LYS A 169 -0.99 17.23 -7.64
C LYS A 169 -1.45 15.96 -8.35
N VAL A 170 -2.56 15.35 -7.91
CA VAL A 170 -3.14 14.16 -8.54
C VAL A 170 -3.44 14.40 -10.03
N LYS A 171 -4.11 15.51 -10.38
CA LYS A 171 -4.39 15.86 -11.77
C LYS A 171 -3.13 15.98 -12.63
N LYS A 172 -2.02 16.53 -12.10
CA LYS A 172 -0.75 16.62 -12.83
C LYS A 172 -0.10 15.26 -13.04
N VAL A 173 -0.09 14.42 -12.02
CA VAL A 173 0.45 13.04 -12.12
C VAL A 173 -0.38 12.26 -13.13
N TYR A 174 -1.70 12.26 -13.01
CA TYR A 174 -2.62 11.61 -13.95
C TYR A 174 -2.36 12.04 -15.40
N LYS A 175 -2.41 13.36 -15.68
CA LYS A 175 -2.13 13.89 -17.02
C LYS A 175 -0.76 13.45 -17.54
N TYR A 176 0.26 13.44 -16.69
CA TYR A 176 1.59 12.98 -17.08
C TYR A 176 1.56 11.51 -17.49
N VAL A 177 0.95 10.64 -16.68
CA VAL A 177 0.90 9.20 -16.97
C VAL A 177 0.16 8.94 -18.28
N ILE A 178 -1.07 9.42 -18.42
CA ILE A 178 -1.89 9.15 -19.64
C ILE A 178 -1.28 9.74 -20.92
N SER A 179 -0.52 10.85 -20.82
CA SER A 179 0.09 11.50 -21.99
C SER A 179 1.45 10.93 -22.39
N LYS A 180 2.17 10.30 -21.46
CA LYS A 180 3.56 9.86 -21.69
C LYS A 180 3.74 8.35 -21.75
N TYR A 181 2.78 7.57 -21.26
CA TYR A 181 2.87 6.12 -21.28
C TYR A 181 1.97 5.54 -22.38
N LYS A 182 2.42 4.45 -23.00
CA LYS A 182 1.67 3.69 -24.00
C LYS A 182 1.34 2.31 -23.46
N TYR A 183 0.17 1.79 -23.81
CA TYR A 183 -0.22 0.45 -23.39
C TYR A 183 0.61 -0.62 -24.08
N ASP A 184 1.14 -1.58 -23.33
CA ASP A 184 1.94 -2.69 -23.83
C ASP A 184 1.08 -3.90 -24.18
N ARG A 185 0.52 -3.92 -25.38
CA ARG A 185 -0.32 -5.02 -25.87
C ARG A 185 0.45 -6.36 -25.95
N LYS A 186 1.78 -6.32 -26.20
CA LYS A 186 2.60 -7.53 -26.22
C LYS A 186 2.76 -8.11 -24.83
N LEU A 187 3.14 -7.28 -23.85
CA LEU A 187 3.22 -7.69 -22.45
C LEU A 187 1.87 -8.20 -21.93
N ALA A 188 0.76 -7.52 -22.24
CA ALA A 188 -0.58 -7.92 -21.80
C ALA A 188 -0.97 -9.34 -22.26
N LYS A 189 -0.47 -9.79 -23.42
CA LYS A 189 -0.72 -11.16 -23.95
C LYS A 189 0.19 -12.21 -23.33
N THR A 190 1.34 -11.82 -22.78
CA THR A 190 2.39 -12.75 -22.34
C THR A 190 2.75 -12.65 -20.86
N VAL A 191 2.08 -11.74 -20.13
CA VAL A 191 2.33 -11.54 -18.71
C VAL A 191 2.00 -12.80 -17.91
N LYS A 192 2.89 -13.16 -16.98
CA LYS A 192 2.71 -14.30 -16.08
C LYS A 192 2.03 -13.87 -14.78
N ASN A 193 1.45 -14.85 -14.07
CA ASN A 193 0.72 -14.59 -12.81
C ASN A 193 1.60 -14.06 -11.66
N ASP A 194 2.93 -14.21 -11.76
CA ASP A 194 3.90 -13.73 -10.78
C ASP A 194 4.54 -12.38 -11.17
N TYR A 195 4.00 -11.72 -12.19
CA TYR A 195 4.51 -10.43 -12.66
C TYR A 195 4.38 -9.36 -11.56
N LEU A 196 5.49 -8.65 -11.33
CA LEU A 196 5.53 -7.49 -10.44
C LEU A 196 6.01 -6.26 -11.21
N PRO A 197 5.36 -5.09 -11.05
CA PRO A 197 5.78 -3.85 -11.68
C PRO A 197 7.19 -3.42 -11.25
N ASN A 198 8.04 -3.08 -12.20
CA ASN A 198 9.31 -2.42 -11.91
C ASN A 198 9.22 -0.94 -12.32
N LEU A 199 9.02 -0.07 -11.35
CA LEU A 199 8.73 1.34 -11.56
C LEU A 199 9.79 2.07 -12.38
N ASP A 200 11.08 1.78 -12.16
CA ASP A 200 12.18 2.41 -12.90
C ASP A 200 12.27 1.94 -14.34
N GLN A 201 12.00 0.66 -14.62
CA GLN A 201 11.92 0.14 -15.98
C GLN A 201 10.72 0.69 -16.74
N ILE A 202 9.54 0.71 -16.09
CA ILE A 202 8.30 1.28 -16.65
C ILE A 202 8.53 2.78 -16.97
N TYR A 203 9.14 3.50 -16.05
CA TYR A 203 9.50 4.91 -16.26
C TYR A 203 10.44 5.10 -17.45
N LYS A 204 11.44 4.23 -17.64
CA LYS A 204 12.39 4.28 -18.75
C LYS A 204 11.68 3.97 -20.08
N LYS A 205 10.90 2.89 -20.12
CA LYS A 205 10.24 2.41 -21.35
C LYS A 205 9.04 3.26 -21.76
N LYS A 206 8.40 3.96 -20.83
CA LYS A 206 7.13 4.67 -21.03
C LYS A 206 6.04 3.77 -21.62
N LYS A 207 6.01 2.52 -21.19
CA LYS A 207 5.14 1.48 -21.71
C LYS A 207 4.84 0.45 -20.62
N GLY A 208 3.59 -0.01 -20.54
CA GLY A 208 3.18 -0.99 -19.55
C GLY A 208 1.73 -1.43 -19.72
N ILE A 209 1.29 -2.36 -18.88
CA ILE A 209 -0.09 -2.84 -18.79
C ILE A 209 -0.86 -2.06 -17.72
N CYS A 210 -2.15 -2.37 -17.52
CA CYS A 210 -2.99 -1.69 -16.51
C CYS A 210 -2.34 -1.68 -15.11
N PHE A 211 -1.73 -2.79 -14.70
CA PHE A 211 -1.04 -2.92 -13.42
C PHE A 211 0.15 -1.95 -13.32
N ASP A 212 0.93 -1.79 -14.40
CA ASP A 212 2.04 -0.83 -14.45
C ASP A 212 1.57 0.63 -14.37
N TYR A 213 0.46 0.95 -15.02
CA TYR A 213 -0.16 2.27 -14.94
C TYR A 213 -0.60 2.60 -13.53
N ALA A 214 -1.27 1.64 -12.86
CA ALA A 214 -1.67 1.81 -11.46
C ALA A 214 -0.46 1.99 -10.54
N ALA A 215 0.60 1.20 -10.75
CA ALA A 215 1.78 1.24 -9.91
C ALA A 215 2.62 2.53 -10.06
N VAL A 216 2.63 3.17 -11.23
CA VAL A 216 3.38 4.44 -11.44
C VAL A 216 2.58 5.68 -11.09
N MET A 217 1.26 5.58 -10.91
CA MET A 217 0.37 6.64 -10.49
C MET A 217 0.40 6.88 -9.00
#